data_e92af85c40728faab0aff257612608eb
#
_entry.id   e92af85c40728faab0aff257612608eb
#
_cell.length_a   1.000
_cell.length_b   1.000
_cell.length_c   1.000
_cell.angle_alpha   90.00
_cell.angle_beta   90.00
_cell.angle_gamma   90.00
#
_symmetry.space_group_name_H-M   'P 1'
#
loop_
_entity.id
_entity.type
_entity.pdbx_description
1 polymer ?
#
loop_
_entity_poly.entity_id
_entity_poly.type
_entity_poly.pdbx_seq_one_letter_code
_entity_poly.pdbx_strand_id
1 'polypeptide(L)'
;MNLFFLNAGRRCEMVRAFARTLPRFGAGLIWGSDPNPLAPALQEVDSIVQLPSPQDSDAYVAALCAFLVREKIDLLIPTIDPDLLRLDRWSEQLRQGAPNCRILLSSPEAIATARDKRRSREAFARLGAEVPLALDPADPDLKFPIFVKPAAGSASYGARALHSRAEVEAALADTIDPMFETLVAGEETTVDVLLDFAGKALIAIPRRRLQVRGGEVTRGILERDAALEALACRLAEGLGCRGPVTLQFRQPAPGRWVAMELNARMGGGLPLSLAAGADWPAWILQLCRGESPNCDVPVLDHLVISRFDESVFIPPENALPPRRPAAASLPTLLIFDMDDTLYPEADFVRSGHRAAAAAAWSDLGVDLEPELRRRFAAGQRGDLFTASLRKLGVDFPPGYVEELLVPAYREHRPDIRPFLDAAVLGELRQRGHLIALLSDGWAAVQRLKFEALGLAPFFDAVVFTDELGGRAAWKPSPDGFEELLRIFELPASKAVYIADNPHKDFIAPRRLGLASLRLIRPGGEHAKVIAPRRADDAEFRIHSLSELIESQVERLKG
;
A
#
# COMPACT_ATOMS: atom_id res chain seq x y z
N MET A 1 17.61 3.08 -8.05
CA MET A 1 17.00 4.31 -8.60
C MET A 1 16.49 5.17 -7.46
N ASN A 2 16.85 6.46 -7.40
CA ASN A 2 16.32 7.39 -6.41
C ASN A 2 15.19 8.22 -7.04
N LEU A 3 14.07 8.30 -6.34
CA LEU A 3 12.87 8.99 -6.81
C LEU A 3 12.62 10.24 -5.96
N PHE A 4 12.06 11.28 -6.57
CA PHE A 4 11.69 12.49 -5.85
C PHE A 4 10.26 12.93 -6.18
N PHE A 5 9.38 12.90 -5.18
CA PHE A 5 8.02 13.44 -5.27
C PHE A 5 8.01 14.92 -4.89
N LEU A 6 7.77 15.76 -5.87
CA LEU A 6 7.67 17.21 -5.67
C LEU A 6 6.23 17.57 -5.27
N ASN A 7 6.09 18.27 -4.15
CA ASN A 7 4.81 18.67 -3.55
C ASN A 7 3.87 17.46 -3.32
N ALA A 8 4.36 16.48 -2.56
CA ALA A 8 3.71 15.18 -2.36
C ALA A 8 2.29 15.26 -1.75
N GLY A 9 1.99 16.28 -0.95
CA GLY A 9 0.66 16.61 -0.45
C GLY A 9 -0.02 15.44 0.25
N ARG A 10 -1.16 15.01 -0.31
CA ARG A 10 -1.98 13.89 0.17
C ARG A 10 -1.82 12.62 -0.69
N ARG A 11 -0.75 12.49 -1.47
CA ARG A 11 -0.54 11.38 -2.42
C ARG A 11 0.04 10.13 -1.76
N CYS A 12 -0.36 9.82 -0.51
CA CYS A 12 0.15 8.68 0.28
C CYS A 12 0.08 7.36 -0.49
N GLU A 13 -1.08 7.03 -1.06
CA GLU A 13 -1.26 5.77 -1.81
C GLU A 13 -0.36 5.67 -3.05
N MET A 14 -0.10 6.80 -3.72
CA MET A 14 0.81 6.87 -4.87
C MET A 14 2.25 6.64 -4.42
N VAL A 15 2.71 7.33 -3.39
CA VAL A 15 4.07 7.15 -2.82
C VAL A 15 4.24 5.70 -2.36
N ARG A 16 3.28 5.14 -1.62
CA ARG A 16 3.28 3.73 -1.19
C ARG A 16 3.38 2.77 -2.37
N ALA A 17 2.70 3.05 -3.49
CA ALA A 17 2.77 2.21 -4.68
C ALA A 17 4.17 2.20 -5.30
N PHE A 18 4.79 3.37 -5.47
CA PHE A 18 6.17 3.45 -5.94
C PHE A 18 7.15 2.81 -4.97
N ALA A 19 6.94 2.99 -3.67
CA ALA A 19 7.78 2.40 -2.64
C ALA A 19 7.72 0.87 -2.63
N ARG A 20 6.56 0.26 -2.90
CA ARG A 20 6.43 -1.20 -3.06
C ARG A 20 7.11 -1.70 -4.34
N THR A 21 7.09 -0.90 -5.39
CA THR A 21 7.60 -1.32 -6.70
C THR A 21 9.10 -1.11 -6.85
N LEU A 22 9.66 -0.04 -6.24
CA LEU A 22 11.05 0.38 -6.41
C LEU A 22 12.09 -0.74 -6.16
N PRO A 23 11.95 -1.62 -5.15
CA PRO A 23 12.90 -2.72 -4.91
C PRO A 23 13.08 -3.67 -6.09
N ARG A 24 12.08 -3.85 -6.93
CA ARG A 24 12.17 -4.66 -8.16
C ARG A 24 13.15 -4.07 -9.18
N PHE A 25 13.51 -2.82 -9.03
CA PHE A 25 14.43 -2.05 -9.87
C PHE A 25 15.81 -1.83 -9.23
N GLY A 26 16.07 -2.50 -8.11
CA GLY A 26 17.30 -2.41 -7.32
C GLY A 26 17.19 -1.43 -6.16
N ALA A 27 18.27 -1.26 -5.42
CA ALA A 27 18.33 -0.33 -4.30
C ALA A 27 18.05 1.11 -4.73
N GLY A 28 17.30 1.85 -3.89
CA GLY A 28 16.97 3.25 -4.13
C GLY A 28 16.17 3.85 -2.99
N LEU A 29 16.09 5.18 -2.96
CA LEU A 29 15.34 5.95 -1.96
C LEU A 29 14.26 6.78 -2.62
N ILE A 30 13.18 6.99 -1.90
CA ILE A 30 12.12 7.92 -2.24
C ILE A 30 12.25 9.17 -1.40
N TRP A 31 12.47 10.28 -2.05
CA TRP A 31 12.49 11.61 -1.45
C TRP A 31 11.15 12.32 -1.68
N GLY A 32 10.76 13.16 -0.73
CA GLY A 32 9.58 14.01 -0.85
C GLY A 32 9.84 15.44 -0.44
N SER A 33 9.10 16.36 -1.04
CA SER A 33 8.99 17.74 -0.57
C SER A 33 7.54 18.18 -0.56
N ASP A 34 7.23 19.14 0.30
CA ASP A 34 5.95 19.86 0.32
C ASP A 34 6.16 21.19 1.05
N PRO A 35 5.52 22.30 0.62
CA PRO A 35 5.53 23.56 1.37
C PRO A 35 4.97 23.43 2.78
N ASN A 36 4.01 22.50 2.97
CA ASN A 36 3.50 22.14 4.28
C ASN A 36 4.30 20.97 4.85
N PRO A 37 5.15 21.17 5.89
CA PRO A 37 5.94 20.10 6.48
C PRO A 37 5.07 19.01 7.15
N LEU A 38 3.78 19.29 7.38
CA LEU A 38 2.82 18.34 7.93
C LEU A 38 2.04 17.59 6.84
N ALA A 39 2.43 17.70 5.56
CA ALA A 39 1.78 16.98 4.48
C ALA A 39 1.88 15.45 4.72
N PRO A 40 0.75 14.71 4.70
CA PRO A 40 0.73 13.30 5.10
C PRO A 40 1.60 12.41 4.22
N ALA A 41 1.74 12.70 2.92
CA ALA A 41 2.58 11.91 2.04
C ALA A 41 4.09 12.01 2.35
N LEU A 42 4.52 13.02 3.10
CA LEU A 42 5.90 13.10 3.61
C LEU A 42 6.22 12.02 4.67
N GLN A 43 5.20 11.41 5.27
CA GLN A 43 5.38 10.30 6.19
C GLN A 43 5.54 8.95 5.48
N GLU A 44 5.39 8.94 4.15
CA GLU A 44 5.48 7.74 3.31
C GLU A 44 6.77 7.68 2.48
N VAL A 45 7.60 8.74 2.55
CA VAL A 45 8.90 8.79 1.85
C VAL A 45 10.04 8.39 2.78
N ASP A 46 11.17 7.99 2.19
CA ASP A 46 12.37 7.63 2.95
C ASP A 46 13.08 8.85 3.52
N SER A 47 13.01 9.99 2.82
CA SER A 47 13.63 11.24 3.25
C SER A 47 12.87 12.45 2.75
N ILE A 48 12.97 13.53 3.51
CA ILE A 48 12.30 14.80 3.21
C ILE A 48 13.35 15.86 2.84
N VAL A 49 13.05 16.64 1.81
CA VAL A 49 13.83 17.84 1.49
C VAL A 49 12.96 19.08 1.59
N GLN A 50 13.48 20.11 2.26
CA GLN A 50 12.88 21.44 2.25
C GLN A 50 13.53 22.26 1.14
N LEU A 51 12.71 22.73 0.21
CA LEU A 51 13.13 23.64 -0.85
C LEU A 51 12.80 25.07 -0.48
N PRO A 52 13.52 26.08 -0.99
CA PRO A 52 13.15 27.49 -0.85
C PRO A 52 11.72 27.78 -1.37
N SER A 53 11.23 28.99 -1.14
CA SER A 53 9.95 29.39 -1.74
C SER A 53 10.07 29.44 -3.26
N PRO A 54 9.12 28.86 -4.02
CA PRO A 54 9.13 28.95 -5.48
C PRO A 54 8.86 30.39 -6.02
N GLN A 55 8.59 31.35 -5.14
CA GLN A 55 8.52 32.78 -5.47
C GLN A 55 9.90 33.38 -5.75
N ASP A 56 10.93 32.86 -5.09
CA ASP A 56 12.33 33.12 -5.43
C ASP A 56 12.79 32.05 -6.43
N SER A 57 12.55 32.31 -7.71
CA SER A 57 12.76 31.32 -8.77
C SER A 57 14.22 30.88 -8.92
N ASP A 58 15.18 31.78 -8.76
CA ASP A 58 16.60 31.49 -8.98
C ASP A 58 17.16 30.67 -7.82
N ALA A 59 16.87 31.04 -6.57
CA ALA A 59 17.24 30.26 -5.39
C ALA A 59 16.57 28.89 -5.39
N TYR A 60 15.31 28.80 -5.81
CA TYR A 60 14.59 27.53 -5.89
C TYR A 60 15.20 26.57 -6.91
N VAL A 61 15.46 27.05 -8.15
CA VAL A 61 16.05 26.20 -9.20
C VAL A 61 17.44 25.77 -8.84
N ALA A 62 18.26 26.67 -8.31
CA ALA A 62 19.62 26.35 -7.86
C ALA A 62 19.60 25.27 -6.76
N ALA A 63 18.75 25.44 -5.74
CA ALA A 63 18.60 24.47 -4.66
C ALA A 63 18.07 23.10 -5.17
N LEU A 64 17.11 23.14 -6.08
CA LEU A 64 16.56 21.92 -6.70
C LEU A 64 17.64 21.18 -7.49
N CYS A 65 18.38 21.85 -8.38
CA CYS A 65 19.47 21.24 -9.13
C CYS A 65 20.54 20.64 -8.19
N ALA A 66 20.98 21.40 -7.20
CA ALA A 66 21.97 20.95 -6.22
C ALA A 66 21.49 19.70 -5.47
N PHE A 67 20.20 19.66 -5.08
CA PHE A 67 19.61 18.51 -4.42
C PHE A 67 19.55 17.29 -5.37
N LEU A 68 19.05 17.46 -6.59
CA LEU A 68 18.91 16.36 -7.58
C LEU A 68 20.26 15.68 -7.87
N VAL A 69 21.34 16.48 -7.96
CA VAL A 69 22.69 15.96 -8.19
C VAL A 69 23.27 15.30 -6.94
N ARG A 70 23.18 15.97 -5.77
CA ARG A 70 23.74 15.47 -4.50
C ARG A 70 23.13 14.12 -4.13
N GLU A 71 21.81 13.99 -4.23
CA GLU A 71 21.09 12.77 -3.85
C GLU A 71 20.95 11.78 -5.02
N LYS A 72 21.57 12.09 -6.17
CA LYS A 72 21.54 11.24 -7.38
C LYS A 72 20.12 10.82 -7.75
N ILE A 73 19.22 11.80 -7.83
CA ILE A 73 17.82 11.54 -8.19
C ILE A 73 17.73 11.13 -9.67
N ASP A 74 17.18 9.96 -9.92
CA ASP A 74 16.97 9.43 -11.28
C ASP A 74 15.66 9.93 -11.89
N LEU A 75 14.61 10.11 -11.06
CA LEU A 75 13.29 10.52 -11.52
C LEU A 75 12.64 11.54 -10.56
N LEU A 76 12.29 12.72 -11.10
CA LEU A 76 11.46 13.71 -10.43
C LEU A 76 10.01 13.56 -10.89
N ILE A 77 9.08 13.45 -9.94
CA ILE A 77 7.65 13.23 -10.14
C ILE A 77 6.87 14.42 -9.59
N PRO A 78 6.37 15.35 -10.42
CA PRO A 78 5.49 16.42 -9.98
C PRO A 78 4.09 15.87 -9.69
N THR A 79 3.47 16.35 -8.62
CA THR A 79 2.14 15.85 -8.20
C THR A 79 1.02 16.88 -8.36
N ILE A 80 1.33 18.15 -8.61
CA ILE A 80 0.36 19.25 -8.76
C ILE A 80 0.61 20.04 -10.04
N ASP A 81 -0.47 20.58 -10.62
CA ASP A 81 -0.42 21.30 -11.89
C ASP A 81 0.45 22.57 -11.88
N PRO A 82 0.53 23.38 -10.80
CA PRO A 82 1.42 24.55 -10.77
C PRO A 82 2.90 24.21 -10.97
N ASP A 83 3.33 23.03 -10.56
CA ASP A 83 4.74 22.61 -10.71
C ASP A 83 5.09 22.25 -12.15
N LEU A 84 4.13 21.77 -12.92
CA LEU A 84 4.35 21.46 -14.34
C LEU A 84 4.81 22.69 -15.11
N LEU A 85 4.14 23.84 -14.90
CA LEU A 85 4.52 25.11 -15.52
C LEU A 85 5.89 25.62 -15.06
N ARG A 86 6.20 25.47 -13.78
CA ARG A 86 7.49 25.89 -13.22
C ARG A 86 8.63 25.03 -13.77
N LEU A 87 8.47 23.71 -13.72
CA LEU A 87 9.46 22.78 -14.23
C LEU A 87 9.66 22.91 -15.73
N ASP A 88 8.61 23.20 -16.49
CA ASP A 88 8.70 23.50 -17.91
C ASP A 88 9.49 24.80 -18.16
N ARG A 89 9.17 25.87 -17.45
CA ARG A 89 9.91 27.14 -17.53
C ARG A 89 11.40 26.98 -17.21
N TRP A 90 11.75 26.12 -16.25
CA TRP A 90 13.11 25.86 -15.81
C TRP A 90 13.77 24.66 -16.49
N SER A 91 13.11 24.08 -17.48
CA SER A 91 13.52 22.82 -18.12
C SER A 91 14.97 22.85 -18.63
N GLU A 92 15.41 23.97 -19.22
CA GLU A 92 16.78 24.12 -19.70
C GLU A 92 17.80 24.18 -18.56
N GLN A 93 17.52 24.96 -17.51
CA GLN A 93 18.37 25.06 -16.31
C GLN A 93 18.47 23.70 -15.59
N LEU A 94 17.35 22.99 -15.48
CA LEU A 94 17.30 21.65 -14.88
C LEU A 94 18.06 20.62 -15.71
N ARG A 95 17.95 20.68 -17.05
CA ARG A 95 18.68 19.81 -17.96
C ARG A 95 20.20 20.01 -17.87
N GLN A 96 20.65 21.26 -17.72
CA GLN A 96 22.07 21.60 -17.55
C GLN A 96 22.57 21.29 -16.13
N GLY A 97 21.78 21.66 -15.09
CA GLY A 97 22.15 21.53 -13.68
C GLY A 97 22.04 20.12 -13.11
N ALA A 98 21.14 19.28 -13.65
CA ALA A 98 20.91 17.91 -13.19
C ALA A 98 20.66 16.97 -14.39
N PRO A 99 21.65 16.76 -15.29
CA PRO A 99 21.47 16.08 -16.58
C PRO A 99 21.09 14.60 -16.46
N ASN A 100 21.34 13.98 -15.34
CA ASN A 100 21.03 12.56 -15.09
C ASN A 100 19.63 12.35 -14.50
N CYS A 101 18.95 13.41 -14.07
CA CYS A 101 17.61 13.33 -13.52
C CYS A 101 16.56 13.46 -14.63
N ARG A 102 15.75 12.45 -14.81
CA ARG A 102 14.57 12.55 -15.67
C ARG A 102 13.44 13.24 -14.91
N ILE A 103 12.76 14.15 -15.57
CA ILE A 103 11.58 14.80 -15.03
C ILE A 103 10.35 14.24 -15.74
N LEU A 104 9.37 13.80 -14.96
CA LEU A 104 8.11 13.24 -15.51
C LEU A 104 7.20 14.37 -15.99
N LEU A 105 7.50 14.89 -17.16
CA LEU A 105 6.78 16.01 -17.79
C LEU A 105 6.32 15.64 -19.20
N SER A 106 5.13 16.12 -19.55
CA SER A 106 4.65 16.21 -20.93
C SER A 106 5.39 17.29 -21.73
N SER A 107 5.07 17.42 -23.02
CA SER A 107 5.62 18.51 -23.83
C SER A 107 5.17 19.89 -23.31
N PRO A 108 5.95 20.95 -23.56
CA PRO A 108 5.56 22.32 -23.17
C PRO A 108 4.16 22.72 -23.67
N GLU A 109 3.81 22.32 -24.91
CA GLU A 109 2.51 22.59 -25.51
C GLU A 109 1.38 21.83 -24.79
N ALA A 110 1.60 20.55 -24.42
CA ALA A 110 0.63 19.79 -23.64
C ALA A 110 0.40 20.39 -22.24
N ILE A 111 1.47 20.86 -21.58
CA ILE A 111 1.38 21.52 -20.27
C ILE A 111 0.62 22.83 -20.39
N ALA A 112 0.96 23.68 -21.37
CA ALA A 112 0.27 24.94 -21.61
C ALA A 112 -1.22 24.72 -21.94
N THR A 113 -1.52 23.70 -22.74
CA THR A 113 -2.89 23.31 -23.08
C THR A 113 -3.66 22.83 -21.86
N ALA A 114 -3.06 21.99 -21.02
CA ALA A 114 -3.70 21.48 -19.79
C ALA A 114 -4.02 22.59 -18.77
N ARG A 115 -3.25 23.68 -18.76
CA ARG A 115 -3.42 24.79 -17.82
C ARG A 115 -4.50 25.79 -18.20
N ASP A 116 -4.86 25.88 -19.48
CA ASP A 116 -5.92 26.76 -19.99
C ASP A 116 -7.05 25.92 -20.59
N LYS A 117 -8.21 25.93 -19.96
CA LYS A 117 -9.38 25.16 -20.39
C LYS A 117 -9.95 25.60 -21.74
N ARG A 118 -9.71 26.86 -22.16
CA ARG A 118 -10.05 27.32 -23.51
C ARG A 118 -9.17 26.62 -24.54
N ARG A 119 -7.85 26.62 -24.30
CA ARG A 119 -6.88 25.88 -25.14
C ARG A 119 -7.18 24.39 -25.20
N SER A 120 -7.51 23.77 -24.05
CA SER A 120 -7.89 22.35 -23.99
C SER A 120 -9.10 22.09 -24.87
N ARG A 121 -10.18 22.88 -24.74
CA ARG A 121 -11.39 22.74 -25.54
C ARG A 121 -11.10 22.87 -27.05
N GLU A 122 -10.36 23.91 -27.45
CA GLU A 122 -10.00 24.13 -28.86
C GLU A 122 -9.12 23.01 -29.42
N ALA A 123 -8.17 22.52 -28.64
CA ALA A 123 -7.29 21.42 -29.04
C ALA A 123 -8.04 20.11 -29.17
N PHE A 124 -8.95 19.79 -28.24
CA PHE A 124 -9.81 18.62 -28.34
C PHE A 124 -10.72 18.68 -29.58
N ALA A 125 -11.34 19.84 -29.86
CA ALA A 125 -12.16 20.02 -31.05
C ALA A 125 -11.34 19.84 -32.34
N ARG A 126 -10.12 20.38 -32.42
CA ARG A 126 -9.22 20.17 -33.59
C ARG A 126 -8.86 18.70 -33.79
N LEU A 127 -8.78 17.92 -32.72
CA LEU A 127 -8.52 16.49 -32.76
C LEU A 127 -9.78 15.63 -32.97
N GLY A 128 -10.91 16.30 -33.26
CA GLY A 128 -12.19 15.64 -33.59
C GLY A 128 -12.96 15.10 -32.40
N ALA A 129 -12.68 15.55 -31.17
CA ALA A 129 -13.50 15.24 -30.02
C ALA A 129 -14.69 16.22 -29.92
N GLU A 130 -15.80 15.72 -29.42
CA GLU A 130 -16.90 16.59 -29.00
C GLU A 130 -16.49 17.34 -27.73
N VAL A 131 -16.82 18.63 -27.67
CA VAL A 131 -16.49 19.54 -26.55
C VAL A 131 -17.70 20.40 -26.20
N PRO A 132 -17.77 20.98 -24.98
CA PRO A 132 -18.80 21.97 -24.67
C PRO A 132 -18.68 23.17 -25.62
N LEU A 133 -19.82 23.71 -26.09
CA LEU A 133 -19.83 24.93 -26.92
C LEU A 133 -19.48 26.13 -26.07
N ALA A 134 -18.59 27.01 -26.59
CA ALA A 134 -18.36 28.29 -25.99
C ALA A 134 -19.61 29.18 -26.11
N LEU A 135 -19.91 29.93 -25.07
CA LEU A 135 -21.02 30.85 -25.02
C LEU A 135 -20.54 32.28 -24.78
N ASP A 136 -21.14 33.22 -25.45
CA ASP A 136 -20.92 34.64 -25.16
C ASP A 136 -21.84 35.04 -23.99
N PRO A 137 -21.29 35.49 -22.84
CA PRO A 137 -22.12 35.95 -21.73
C PRO A 137 -22.95 37.19 -22.08
N ALA A 138 -22.62 37.94 -23.13
CA ALA A 138 -23.39 39.11 -23.58
C ALA A 138 -24.57 38.75 -24.50
N ASP A 139 -24.64 37.52 -25.03
CA ASP A 139 -25.72 37.09 -25.92
C ASP A 139 -27.08 37.20 -25.20
N PRO A 140 -28.05 37.99 -25.73
CA PRO A 140 -29.37 38.15 -25.13
C PRO A 140 -30.22 36.87 -25.20
N ASP A 141 -29.92 35.96 -26.15
CA ASP A 141 -30.67 34.74 -26.41
C ASP A 141 -30.09 33.49 -25.73
N LEU A 142 -29.22 33.66 -24.71
CA LEU A 142 -28.65 32.57 -23.95
C LEU A 142 -29.75 31.62 -23.42
N LYS A 143 -29.60 30.34 -23.74
CA LYS A 143 -30.47 29.26 -23.24
C LYS A 143 -29.89 28.64 -21.98
N PHE A 144 -30.61 28.73 -20.89
CA PHE A 144 -30.21 28.16 -19.59
C PHE A 144 -30.70 26.72 -19.44
N PRO A 145 -30.00 25.91 -18.60
CA PRO A 145 -28.81 26.26 -17.83
C PRO A 145 -27.53 26.26 -18.68
N ILE A 146 -26.58 27.14 -18.31
CA ILE A 146 -25.23 27.20 -18.87
C ILE A 146 -24.21 26.89 -17.76
N PHE A 147 -22.94 26.74 -18.10
CA PHE A 147 -21.89 26.46 -17.14
C PHE A 147 -20.79 27.52 -17.17
N VAL A 148 -20.36 27.98 -15.99
CA VAL A 148 -19.22 28.88 -15.84
C VAL A 148 -18.12 28.19 -15.05
N LYS A 149 -16.87 28.44 -15.43
CA LYS A 149 -15.66 28.03 -14.71
C LYS A 149 -14.52 28.99 -15.01
N PRO A 150 -13.53 29.14 -14.10
CA PRO A 150 -12.29 29.84 -14.44
C PRO A 150 -11.56 29.14 -15.59
N ALA A 151 -10.97 29.91 -16.51
CA ALA A 151 -10.18 29.34 -17.61
C ALA A 151 -8.93 28.63 -17.10
N ALA A 152 -8.30 29.13 -16.03
CA ALA A 152 -7.20 28.49 -15.33
C ALA A 152 -7.61 28.14 -13.90
N GLY A 153 -7.01 27.08 -13.34
CA GLY A 153 -7.30 26.63 -11.98
C GLY A 153 -7.56 25.13 -11.90
N SER A 154 -7.70 24.62 -10.68
CA SER A 154 -7.91 23.20 -10.36
C SER A 154 -8.95 23.05 -9.25
N ALA A 155 -9.34 21.79 -8.92
CA ALA A 155 -10.26 21.46 -7.84
C ALA A 155 -11.68 22.03 -7.96
N SER A 156 -12.15 22.33 -9.18
CA SER A 156 -13.51 22.85 -9.46
C SER A 156 -13.85 24.16 -8.72
N TYR A 157 -12.87 24.90 -8.25
CA TYR A 157 -13.11 26.18 -7.59
C TYR A 157 -13.74 27.18 -8.56
N GLY A 158 -14.87 27.79 -8.16
CA GLY A 158 -15.60 28.77 -8.98
C GLY A 158 -16.41 28.17 -10.14
N ALA A 159 -16.41 26.83 -10.31
CA ALA A 159 -17.17 26.17 -11.37
C ALA A 159 -18.59 25.86 -10.90
N ARG A 160 -19.61 26.33 -11.68
CA ARG A 160 -21.04 26.15 -11.34
C ARG A 160 -21.96 26.24 -12.55
N ALA A 161 -23.13 25.64 -12.44
CA ALA A 161 -24.22 25.89 -13.39
C ALA A 161 -24.88 27.23 -13.07
N LEU A 162 -25.33 27.92 -14.13
CA LEU A 162 -26.07 29.16 -14.05
C LEU A 162 -27.43 28.98 -14.70
N HIS A 163 -28.48 29.47 -14.04
CA HIS A 163 -29.86 29.25 -14.42
C HIS A 163 -30.58 30.55 -14.86
N SER A 164 -29.90 31.70 -14.76
CA SER A 164 -30.47 33.00 -15.07
C SER A 164 -29.43 34.01 -15.52
N ARG A 165 -29.89 35.07 -16.15
CA ARG A 165 -29.06 36.23 -16.54
C ARG A 165 -28.41 36.91 -15.33
N ALA A 166 -29.13 37.07 -14.24
CA ALA A 166 -28.60 37.67 -13.02
C ALA A 166 -27.42 36.83 -12.44
N GLU A 167 -27.47 35.52 -12.57
CA GLU A 167 -26.35 34.67 -12.16
C GLU A 167 -25.13 34.79 -13.08
N VAL A 168 -25.33 35.10 -14.38
CA VAL A 168 -24.23 35.39 -15.31
C VAL A 168 -23.53 36.70 -14.92
N GLU A 169 -24.29 37.75 -14.59
CA GLU A 169 -23.74 39.01 -14.13
C GLU A 169 -22.94 38.86 -12.82
N ALA A 170 -23.48 38.11 -11.88
CA ALA A 170 -22.76 37.75 -10.65
C ALA A 170 -21.48 36.98 -10.95
N ALA A 171 -21.50 36.00 -11.87
CA ALA A 171 -20.35 35.22 -12.25
C ALA A 171 -19.25 36.02 -12.94
N LEU A 172 -19.61 37.01 -13.73
CA LEU A 172 -18.67 37.97 -14.33
C LEU A 172 -17.96 38.82 -13.27
N ALA A 173 -18.62 39.09 -12.13
CA ALA A 173 -18.05 39.88 -11.04
C ALA A 173 -17.18 39.08 -10.08
N ASP A 174 -17.54 37.83 -9.82
CA ASP A 174 -16.93 37.00 -8.76
C ASP A 174 -15.95 35.91 -9.25
N THR A 175 -15.98 35.56 -10.53
CA THR A 175 -15.14 34.52 -11.11
C THR A 175 -13.93 35.11 -11.81
N ILE A 176 -12.73 34.68 -11.43
CA ILE A 176 -11.50 35.16 -12.08
C ILE A 176 -11.38 34.54 -13.47
N ASP A 177 -11.23 35.36 -14.49
CA ASP A 177 -11.09 34.94 -15.90
C ASP A 177 -12.14 33.88 -16.31
N PRO A 178 -13.45 34.22 -16.23
CA PRO A 178 -14.51 33.27 -16.45
C PRO A 178 -14.60 32.82 -17.90
N MET A 179 -14.88 31.54 -18.11
CA MET A 179 -15.33 31.01 -19.39
C MET A 179 -16.73 30.43 -19.25
N PHE A 180 -17.58 30.73 -20.25
CA PHE A 180 -18.95 30.26 -20.29
C PHE A 180 -19.10 29.21 -21.39
N GLU A 181 -19.81 28.14 -21.07
CA GLU A 181 -20.00 27.00 -21.99
C GLU A 181 -21.37 26.35 -21.78
N THR A 182 -21.80 25.55 -22.75
CA THR A 182 -23.00 24.74 -22.59
C THR A 182 -22.81 23.76 -21.41
N LEU A 183 -23.83 23.65 -20.58
CA LEU A 183 -23.84 22.62 -19.52
C LEU A 183 -23.96 21.24 -20.14
N VAL A 184 -22.95 20.41 -19.98
CA VAL A 184 -22.94 19.01 -20.42
C VAL A 184 -23.52 18.15 -19.30
N ALA A 185 -24.65 17.52 -19.57
CA ALA A 185 -25.27 16.56 -18.66
C ALA A 185 -24.50 15.22 -18.63
N GLY A 186 -24.91 14.33 -17.74
CA GLY A 186 -24.39 12.96 -17.65
C GLY A 186 -23.29 12.79 -16.64
N GLU A 187 -22.86 11.55 -16.53
CA GLU A 187 -21.84 11.12 -15.56
C GLU A 187 -20.43 11.52 -16.02
N GLU A 188 -19.57 11.73 -15.06
CA GLU A 188 -18.17 12.10 -15.31
C GLU A 188 -17.26 10.89 -15.21
N THR A 189 -16.50 10.65 -16.28
CA THR A 189 -15.50 9.61 -16.37
C THR A 189 -14.12 10.21 -16.55
N THR A 190 -13.19 9.78 -15.73
CA THR A 190 -11.78 10.12 -15.84
C THR A 190 -11.05 8.96 -16.50
N VAL A 191 -10.17 9.25 -17.46
CA VAL A 191 -9.33 8.25 -18.12
C VAL A 191 -7.88 8.52 -17.78
N ASP A 192 -7.23 7.58 -17.10
CA ASP A 192 -5.78 7.61 -16.88
C ASP A 192 -5.12 7.02 -18.13
N VAL A 193 -4.20 7.77 -18.74
CA VAL A 193 -3.45 7.35 -19.94
C VAL A 193 -1.97 7.36 -19.64
N LEU A 194 -1.27 6.28 -19.97
CA LEU A 194 0.19 6.22 -19.99
C LEU A 194 0.69 6.33 -21.41
N LEU A 195 1.58 7.27 -21.64
CA LEU A 195 2.34 7.38 -22.89
C LEU A 195 3.82 7.12 -22.61
N ASP A 196 4.53 6.62 -23.60
CA ASP A 196 5.99 6.60 -23.56
C ASP A 196 6.57 8.02 -23.71
N PHE A 197 7.87 8.16 -23.59
CA PHE A 197 8.53 9.47 -23.72
C PHE A 197 8.66 9.96 -25.17
N ALA A 198 8.31 9.12 -26.15
CA ALA A 198 8.15 9.53 -27.56
C ALA A 198 6.74 10.07 -27.83
N GLY A 199 5.80 9.89 -26.89
CA GLY A 199 4.42 10.38 -26.98
C GLY A 199 3.44 9.34 -27.55
N LYS A 200 3.81 8.05 -27.61
CA LYS A 200 2.92 6.97 -28.01
C LYS A 200 2.15 6.44 -26.80
N ALA A 201 0.83 6.38 -26.89
CA ALA A 201 -0.03 5.83 -25.85
C ALA A 201 0.16 4.31 -25.72
N LEU A 202 0.31 3.85 -24.50
CA LEU A 202 0.55 2.44 -24.14
C LEU A 202 -0.70 1.78 -23.56
N ILE A 203 -1.45 2.53 -22.74
CA ILE A 203 -2.69 2.05 -22.11
C ILE A 203 -3.56 3.25 -21.72
N ALA A 204 -4.88 3.06 -21.75
CA ALA A 204 -5.87 3.96 -21.21
C ALA A 204 -6.84 3.19 -20.31
N ILE A 205 -7.16 3.73 -19.13
CA ILE A 205 -8.02 3.06 -18.14
C ILE A 205 -9.09 4.03 -17.68
N PRO A 206 -10.34 3.85 -18.13
CA PRO A 206 -11.49 4.66 -17.71
C PRO A 206 -11.95 4.28 -16.29
N ARG A 207 -12.34 5.30 -15.53
CA ARG A 207 -12.95 5.15 -14.22
C ARG A 207 -14.04 6.20 -14.02
N ARG A 208 -15.24 5.76 -13.79
CA ARG A 208 -16.39 6.63 -13.56
C ARG A 208 -16.39 7.15 -12.12
N ARG A 209 -16.72 8.41 -11.96
CA ARG A 209 -16.77 9.10 -10.68
C ARG A 209 -18.17 8.94 -10.08
N LEU A 210 -18.30 8.17 -9.00
CA LEU A 210 -19.59 7.95 -8.32
C LEU A 210 -19.84 9.02 -7.26
N GLN A 211 -18.79 9.47 -6.57
CA GLN A 211 -18.86 10.52 -5.56
C GLN A 211 -17.56 11.32 -5.51
N VAL A 212 -17.70 12.63 -5.34
CA VAL A 212 -16.58 13.58 -5.30
C VAL A 212 -16.68 14.44 -4.05
N ARG A 213 -15.53 14.73 -3.40
CA ARG A 213 -15.40 15.68 -2.30
C ARG A 213 -14.16 16.55 -2.54
N GLY A 214 -14.35 17.87 -2.62
CA GLY A 214 -13.24 18.82 -2.88
C GLY A 214 -12.50 18.57 -4.19
N GLY A 215 -13.21 18.16 -5.26
CA GLY A 215 -12.62 17.88 -6.57
C GLY A 215 -11.96 16.50 -6.68
N GLU A 216 -11.81 15.76 -5.59
CA GLU A 216 -11.24 14.40 -5.58
C GLU A 216 -12.31 13.31 -5.47
N VAL A 217 -12.08 12.20 -6.16
CA VAL A 217 -12.97 11.02 -6.12
C VAL A 217 -12.88 10.35 -4.75
N THR A 218 -14.04 10.24 -4.07
CA THR A 218 -14.18 9.47 -2.83
C THR A 218 -14.78 8.07 -3.11
N ARG A 219 -15.62 7.96 -4.14
CA ARG A 219 -16.09 6.66 -4.68
C ARG A 219 -16.00 6.69 -6.19
N GLY A 220 -15.51 5.62 -6.78
CA GLY A 220 -15.40 5.45 -8.22
C GLY A 220 -15.44 3.99 -8.60
N ILE A 221 -15.75 3.73 -9.84
CA ILE A 221 -15.78 2.38 -10.42
C ILE A 221 -14.96 2.38 -11.71
N LEU A 222 -14.16 1.36 -11.92
CA LEU A 222 -13.47 1.13 -13.16
C LEU A 222 -14.48 0.52 -14.14
N GLU A 223 -14.64 1.13 -15.31
CA GLU A 223 -15.53 0.63 -16.37
C GLU A 223 -14.81 0.79 -17.71
N ARG A 224 -14.43 -0.36 -18.30
CA ARG A 224 -13.73 -0.41 -19.57
C ARG A 224 -14.68 -0.04 -20.72
N ASP A 225 -14.25 0.87 -21.57
CA ASP A 225 -14.94 1.29 -22.78
C ASP A 225 -13.89 1.51 -23.89
N ALA A 226 -13.83 0.58 -24.83
CA ALA A 226 -12.83 0.60 -25.90
C ALA A 226 -12.90 1.86 -26.78
N ALA A 227 -14.09 2.42 -26.99
CA ALA A 227 -14.26 3.65 -27.76
C ALA A 227 -13.71 4.87 -27.01
N LEU A 228 -13.98 4.97 -25.71
CA LEU A 228 -13.44 6.02 -24.85
C LEU A 228 -11.93 5.89 -24.68
N GLU A 229 -11.42 4.67 -24.49
CA GLU A 229 -9.99 4.38 -24.39
C GLU A 229 -9.25 4.83 -25.66
N ALA A 230 -9.75 4.44 -26.84
CA ALA A 230 -9.19 4.86 -28.11
C ALA A 230 -9.26 6.39 -28.32
N LEU A 231 -10.35 7.03 -27.90
CA LEU A 231 -10.49 8.48 -27.93
C LEU A 231 -9.45 9.15 -27.03
N ALA A 232 -9.32 8.68 -25.80
CA ALA A 232 -8.38 9.25 -24.82
C ALA A 232 -6.92 9.11 -25.29
N CYS A 233 -6.53 7.94 -25.82
CA CYS A 233 -5.21 7.72 -26.42
C CYS A 233 -4.95 8.69 -27.57
N ARG A 234 -5.87 8.80 -28.52
CA ARG A 234 -5.75 9.69 -29.67
C ARG A 234 -5.62 11.16 -29.27
N LEU A 235 -6.38 11.60 -28.27
CA LEU A 235 -6.29 12.97 -27.77
C LEU A 235 -4.96 13.22 -27.06
N ALA A 236 -4.52 12.30 -26.19
CA ALA A 236 -3.25 12.43 -25.46
C ALA A 236 -2.05 12.47 -26.41
N GLU A 237 -2.02 11.62 -27.45
CA GLU A 237 -0.99 11.62 -28.49
C GLU A 237 -1.01 12.92 -29.32
N GLY A 238 -2.19 13.32 -29.79
CA GLY A 238 -2.35 14.53 -30.62
C GLY A 238 -2.03 15.82 -29.87
N LEU A 239 -2.10 15.83 -28.53
CA LEU A 239 -1.70 16.94 -27.68
C LEU A 239 -0.20 16.94 -27.33
N GLY A 240 0.55 15.93 -27.75
CA GLY A 240 1.97 15.79 -27.43
C GLY A 240 2.23 15.45 -25.97
N CYS A 241 1.30 14.75 -25.32
CA CYS A 241 1.48 14.26 -23.95
C CYS A 241 2.61 13.22 -23.87
N ARG A 242 3.24 13.10 -22.71
CA ARG A 242 4.28 12.12 -22.38
C ARG A 242 4.13 11.66 -20.95
N GLY A 243 4.47 10.39 -20.69
CA GLY A 243 4.28 9.82 -19.36
C GLY A 243 2.80 9.69 -19.00
N PRO A 244 2.45 9.66 -17.70
CA PRO A 244 1.07 9.54 -17.24
C PRO A 244 0.32 10.86 -17.32
N VAL A 245 -0.87 10.82 -17.89
CA VAL A 245 -1.80 11.96 -17.95
C VAL A 245 -3.22 11.51 -17.62
N THR A 246 -4.10 12.46 -17.38
CA THR A 246 -5.47 12.19 -17.01
C THR A 246 -6.41 13.09 -17.81
N LEU A 247 -7.35 12.48 -18.56
CA LEU A 247 -8.41 13.18 -19.29
C LEU A 247 -9.75 12.99 -18.57
N GLN A 248 -10.59 14.02 -18.66
CA GLN A 248 -11.95 13.96 -18.10
C GLN A 248 -12.97 14.09 -19.21
N PHE A 249 -14.00 13.28 -19.12
CA PHE A 249 -15.12 13.21 -20.08
C PHE A 249 -16.45 13.23 -19.35
N ARG A 250 -17.49 13.66 -20.04
CA ARG A 250 -18.89 13.45 -19.65
C ARG A 250 -19.63 12.64 -20.69
N GLN A 251 -20.58 11.81 -20.23
CA GLN A 251 -21.40 10.98 -21.08
C GLN A 251 -22.87 11.45 -21.05
N PRO A 252 -23.26 12.38 -21.93
CA PRO A 252 -24.65 12.87 -21.98
C PRO A 252 -25.64 11.84 -22.51
N ALA A 253 -25.17 10.85 -23.25
CA ALA A 253 -25.95 9.72 -23.74
C ALA A 253 -25.03 8.49 -23.92
N PRO A 254 -25.53 7.26 -23.89
CA PRO A 254 -24.72 6.06 -24.10
C PRO A 254 -23.89 6.14 -25.39
N GLY A 255 -22.59 5.87 -25.27
CA GLY A 255 -21.62 5.91 -26.38
C GLY A 255 -21.22 7.32 -26.87
N ARG A 256 -21.76 8.39 -26.31
CA ARG A 256 -21.42 9.78 -26.66
C ARG A 256 -20.53 10.38 -25.57
N TRP A 257 -19.28 10.70 -25.91
CA TRP A 257 -18.29 11.22 -24.99
C TRP A 257 -17.90 12.67 -25.33
N VAL A 258 -18.05 13.56 -24.37
CA VAL A 258 -17.65 14.98 -24.46
C VAL A 258 -16.38 15.20 -23.64
N ALA A 259 -15.31 15.67 -24.27
CA ALA A 259 -14.04 15.93 -23.63
C ALA A 259 -14.09 17.27 -22.83
N MET A 260 -13.71 17.22 -21.57
CA MET A 260 -13.87 18.32 -20.62
C MET A 260 -12.56 18.97 -20.19
N GLU A 261 -11.54 18.17 -19.84
CA GLU A 261 -10.31 18.65 -19.22
C GLU A 261 -9.14 17.67 -19.42
N LEU A 262 -7.92 18.21 -19.53
CA LEU A 262 -6.65 17.47 -19.49
C LEU A 262 -5.89 17.87 -18.23
N ASN A 263 -5.35 16.88 -17.52
CA ASN A 263 -4.35 17.06 -16.48
C ASN A 263 -3.08 16.33 -16.89
N ALA A 264 -2.00 17.04 -17.18
CA ALA A 264 -0.74 16.49 -17.72
C ALA A 264 0.12 15.82 -16.62
N ARG A 265 -0.50 15.05 -15.76
CA ARG A 265 0.10 14.34 -14.61
C ARG A 265 -0.76 13.16 -14.16
N MET A 266 -0.22 12.37 -13.23
CA MET A 266 -0.99 11.33 -12.55
C MET A 266 -2.18 11.90 -11.79
N GLY A 267 -3.35 11.31 -11.99
CA GLY A 267 -4.59 11.69 -11.31
C GLY A 267 -4.67 11.16 -9.88
N GLY A 268 -5.41 11.87 -9.01
CA GLY A 268 -5.66 11.42 -7.62
C GLY A 268 -6.44 10.10 -7.52
N GLY A 269 -7.15 9.68 -8.56
CA GLY A 269 -7.88 8.42 -8.62
C GLY A 269 -7.07 7.21 -9.08
N LEU A 270 -5.79 7.37 -9.40
CA LEU A 270 -4.89 6.29 -9.86
C LEU A 270 -4.87 5.03 -8.96
N PRO A 271 -5.06 5.11 -7.63
CA PRO A 271 -5.12 3.91 -6.80
C PRO A 271 -6.16 2.88 -7.23
N LEU A 272 -7.25 3.28 -7.88
CA LEU A 272 -8.24 2.34 -8.40
C LEU A 272 -7.68 1.47 -9.53
N SER A 273 -7.00 2.09 -10.51
CA SER A 273 -6.38 1.35 -11.61
C SER A 273 -5.18 0.51 -11.15
N LEU A 274 -4.42 0.98 -10.14
CA LEU A 274 -3.39 0.18 -9.46
C LEU A 274 -3.97 -1.09 -8.83
N ALA A 275 -5.04 -0.96 -8.06
CA ALA A 275 -5.71 -2.10 -7.41
C ALA A 275 -6.33 -3.07 -8.43
N ALA A 276 -6.70 -2.56 -9.61
CA ALA A 276 -7.22 -3.36 -10.72
C ALA A 276 -6.14 -4.14 -11.50
N GLY A 277 -4.86 -4.00 -11.15
CA GLY A 277 -3.74 -4.73 -11.77
C GLY A 277 -2.87 -3.91 -12.71
N ALA A 278 -3.14 -2.62 -12.89
CA ALA A 278 -2.30 -1.74 -13.71
C ALA A 278 -1.08 -1.25 -12.93
N ASP A 279 0.09 -1.82 -13.17
CA ASP A 279 1.32 -1.52 -12.43
C ASP A 279 2.02 -0.24 -12.93
N TRP A 280 1.34 0.90 -12.76
CA TRP A 280 1.84 2.21 -13.19
C TRP A 280 3.25 2.52 -12.71
N PRO A 281 3.63 2.28 -11.43
CA PRO A 281 4.98 2.51 -10.98
C PRO A 281 6.00 1.70 -11.76
N ALA A 282 5.77 0.40 -11.97
CA ALA A 282 6.71 -0.43 -12.71
C ALA A 282 6.86 0.05 -14.16
N TRP A 283 5.77 0.35 -14.84
CA TRP A 283 5.80 0.83 -16.22
C TRP A 283 6.55 2.16 -16.36
N ILE A 284 6.33 3.11 -15.44
CA ILE A 284 7.05 4.39 -15.44
C ILE A 284 8.54 4.17 -15.18
N LEU A 285 8.91 3.30 -14.23
CA LEU A 285 10.31 3.00 -13.94
C LEU A 285 11.02 2.27 -15.08
N GLN A 286 10.32 1.37 -15.78
CA GLN A 286 10.82 0.73 -17.02
C GLN A 286 11.08 1.77 -18.11
N LEU A 287 10.10 2.65 -18.37
CA LEU A 287 10.29 3.75 -19.33
C LEU A 287 11.49 4.64 -18.97
N CYS A 288 11.70 4.92 -17.69
CA CYS A 288 12.86 5.69 -17.24
C CYS A 288 14.20 5.00 -17.55
N ARG A 289 14.22 3.67 -17.58
CA ARG A 289 15.38 2.86 -17.97
C ARG A 289 15.55 2.70 -19.49
N GLY A 290 14.62 3.23 -20.27
CA GLY A 290 14.58 3.03 -21.73
C GLY A 290 14.03 1.66 -22.13
N GLU A 291 13.39 0.95 -21.21
CA GLU A 291 12.71 -0.32 -21.45
C GLU A 291 11.29 -0.06 -21.97
N SER A 292 10.75 -1.01 -22.74
CA SER A 292 9.35 -0.96 -23.20
C SER A 292 8.48 -1.81 -22.26
N PRO A 293 7.60 -1.18 -21.45
CA PRO A 293 6.74 -1.94 -20.55
C PRO A 293 5.69 -2.73 -21.33
N ASN A 294 5.38 -3.93 -20.86
CA ASN A 294 4.20 -4.64 -21.32
C ASN A 294 2.98 -4.13 -20.54
N CYS A 295 2.16 -3.29 -21.18
CA CYS A 295 0.91 -2.77 -20.62
C CYS A 295 -0.32 -3.59 -21.03
N ASP A 296 -0.16 -4.62 -21.87
CA ASP A 296 -1.23 -5.58 -22.22
C ASP A 296 -1.39 -6.62 -21.09
N VAL A 297 -1.99 -6.18 -20.01
CA VAL A 297 -2.24 -7.00 -18.81
C VAL A 297 -3.73 -7.03 -18.50
N PRO A 298 -4.23 -8.11 -17.90
CA PRO A 298 -5.61 -8.16 -17.41
C PRO A 298 -5.84 -7.06 -16.36
N VAL A 299 -6.75 -6.14 -16.65
CA VAL A 299 -7.22 -5.11 -15.72
C VAL A 299 -8.61 -5.52 -15.24
N LEU A 300 -8.77 -5.65 -13.91
CA LEU A 300 -10.05 -6.05 -13.30
C LEU A 300 -11.10 -4.96 -13.52
N ASP A 301 -12.08 -5.27 -14.38
CA ASP A 301 -13.21 -4.39 -14.66
C ASP A 301 -14.24 -4.39 -13.51
N HIS A 302 -15.02 -3.32 -13.40
CA HIS A 302 -16.04 -3.11 -12.38
C HIS A 302 -15.52 -3.09 -10.93
N LEU A 303 -14.21 -2.95 -10.72
CA LEU A 303 -13.65 -2.72 -9.39
C LEU A 303 -14.10 -1.36 -8.85
N VAL A 304 -14.55 -1.33 -7.61
CA VAL A 304 -15.02 -0.11 -6.94
C VAL A 304 -14.01 0.34 -5.89
N ILE A 305 -13.63 1.61 -5.93
CA ILE A 305 -12.92 2.27 -4.83
C ILE A 305 -13.91 2.99 -3.92
N SER A 306 -13.77 2.82 -2.62
CA SER A 306 -14.41 3.65 -1.59
C SER A 306 -13.34 4.12 -0.62
N ARG A 307 -13.08 5.43 -0.60
CA ARG A 307 -12.06 6.04 0.25
C ARG A 307 -12.61 6.37 1.62
N PHE A 308 -11.75 6.24 2.60
CA PHE A 308 -11.96 6.70 3.97
C PHE A 308 -10.78 7.56 4.42
N ASP A 309 -10.97 8.36 5.46
CA ASP A 309 -9.90 9.18 6.01
C ASP A 309 -8.97 8.31 6.87
N GLU A 310 -7.68 8.29 6.54
CA GLU A 310 -6.61 7.66 7.31
C GLU A 310 -5.76 8.75 7.96
N SER A 311 -5.31 8.51 9.19
CA SER A 311 -4.47 9.46 9.93
C SER A 311 -3.01 9.05 9.87
N VAL A 312 -2.14 10.01 9.60
CA VAL A 312 -0.69 9.88 9.85
C VAL A 312 -0.35 10.64 11.13
N PHE A 313 0.59 10.11 11.89
CA PHE A 313 1.02 10.72 13.15
C PHE A 313 2.43 11.27 12.97
N ILE A 314 2.59 12.57 13.15
CA ILE A 314 3.84 13.28 13.04
C ILE A 314 4.36 13.50 14.46
N PRO A 315 5.44 12.83 14.89
CA PRO A 315 5.98 13.03 16.22
C PRO A 315 6.57 14.43 16.34
N PRO A 316 6.61 15.02 17.56
CA PRO A 316 7.35 16.27 17.77
C PRO A 316 8.82 16.10 17.39
N GLU A 317 9.50 17.18 16.97
CA GLU A 317 10.88 17.16 16.48
C GLU A 317 11.87 16.44 17.43
N ASN A 318 11.64 16.52 18.73
CA ASN A 318 12.44 15.84 19.75
C ASN A 318 12.09 14.35 19.97
N ALA A 319 11.03 13.85 19.31
CA ALA A 319 10.58 12.47 19.37
C ALA A 319 10.68 11.76 18.00
N LEU A 320 11.39 12.37 17.05
CA LEU A 320 11.70 11.72 15.78
C LEU A 320 12.49 10.43 16.09
N PRO A 321 12.03 9.28 15.57
CA PRO A 321 12.89 8.13 15.53
C PRO A 321 14.18 8.53 14.79
N PRO A 322 15.35 7.97 15.15
CA PRO A 322 16.60 8.30 14.48
C PRO A 322 16.40 8.21 12.97
N ARG A 323 16.91 9.22 12.23
CA ARG A 323 16.86 9.28 10.76
C ARG A 323 17.17 7.90 10.21
N ARG A 324 16.29 7.38 9.34
CA ARG A 324 16.60 6.14 8.62
C ARG A 324 17.97 6.30 7.98
N PRO A 325 18.95 5.43 8.29
CA PRO A 325 20.21 5.46 7.57
C PRO A 325 19.93 5.15 6.09
N ALA A 326 20.60 5.87 5.20
CA ALA A 326 20.56 5.60 3.77
C ALA A 326 20.85 4.12 3.52
N ALA A 327 19.94 3.45 2.80
CA ALA A 327 20.06 2.06 2.35
C ALA A 327 20.84 1.15 3.30
N ALA A 328 20.32 0.96 4.52
CA ALA A 328 20.90 -0.01 5.42
C ALA A 328 20.66 -1.41 4.84
N SER A 329 21.68 -2.22 4.83
CA SER A 329 21.62 -3.62 4.44
C SER A 329 20.39 -4.31 5.05
N LEU A 330 19.78 -5.22 4.30
CA LEU A 330 18.70 -6.11 4.73
C LEU A 330 18.87 -6.60 6.18
N PRO A 331 17.78 -6.86 6.92
CA PRO A 331 17.88 -7.49 8.23
C PRO A 331 18.73 -8.74 8.14
N THR A 332 19.71 -8.84 9.04
CA THR A 332 20.63 -9.97 9.05
C THR A 332 19.98 -11.17 9.68
N LEU A 333 19.11 -11.00 10.69
CA LEU A 333 18.44 -12.07 11.42
C LEU A 333 16.94 -11.89 11.41
N LEU A 334 16.21 -12.88 10.88
CA LEU A 334 14.75 -12.98 10.92
C LEU A 334 14.36 -14.04 11.94
N ILE A 335 13.66 -13.64 12.98
CA ILE A 335 13.20 -14.49 14.07
C ILE A 335 11.71 -14.73 13.89
N PHE A 336 11.28 -15.97 13.77
CA PHE A 336 9.87 -16.34 13.60
C PHE A 336 9.32 -16.99 14.86
N ASP A 337 8.09 -16.63 15.23
CA ASP A 337 7.25 -17.47 16.07
C ASP A 337 6.77 -18.68 15.29
N MET A 338 6.20 -19.69 15.97
CA MET A 338 5.74 -20.92 15.33
C MET A 338 4.22 -20.98 15.18
N ASP A 339 3.50 -20.94 16.29
CA ASP A 339 2.05 -21.16 16.35
C ASP A 339 1.32 -19.97 15.67
N ASP A 340 0.33 -20.23 14.82
CA ASP A 340 -0.40 -19.24 13.98
C ASP A 340 0.49 -18.32 13.11
N THR A 341 1.80 -18.51 13.16
CA THR A 341 2.79 -17.80 12.32
C THR A 341 3.25 -18.67 11.15
N LEU A 342 3.73 -19.87 11.41
CA LEU A 342 4.22 -20.81 10.40
C LEU A 342 3.20 -21.88 9.99
N TYR A 343 2.23 -22.17 10.83
CA TYR A 343 1.15 -23.13 10.59
C TYR A 343 -0.08 -22.75 11.43
N PRO A 344 -1.31 -23.24 11.10
CA PRO A 344 -2.50 -22.98 11.93
C PRO A 344 -2.45 -23.75 13.26
N GLU A 345 -2.37 -23.06 14.41
CA GLU A 345 -2.37 -23.73 15.74
C GLU A 345 -3.60 -24.64 15.93
N ALA A 346 -4.73 -24.25 15.37
CA ALA A 346 -5.95 -25.04 15.39
C ALA A 346 -5.76 -26.47 14.81
N ASP A 347 -4.83 -26.70 13.90
CA ASP A 347 -4.56 -28.02 13.33
C ASP A 347 -3.86 -28.93 14.35
N PHE A 348 -2.94 -28.37 15.14
CA PHE A 348 -2.35 -29.10 16.27
C PHE A 348 -3.41 -29.49 17.30
N VAL A 349 -4.29 -28.55 17.66
CA VAL A 349 -5.37 -28.83 18.62
C VAL A 349 -6.30 -29.92 18.11
N ARG A 350 -6.68 -29.90 16.83
CA ARG A 350 -7.52 -30.94 16.22
C ARG A 350 -6.80 -32.31 16.19
N SER A 351 -5.53 -32.33 15.85
CA SER A 351 -4.69 -33.53 15.85
C SER A 351 -4.60 -34.13 17.24
N GLY A 352 -4.34 -33.31 18.26
CA GLY A 352 -4.28 -33.76 19.66
C GLY A 352 -5.64 -34.25 20.20
N HIS A 353 -6.74 -33.59 19.79
CA HIS A 353 -8.07 -34.07 20.14
C HIS A 353 -8.37 -35.45 19.57
N ARG A 354 -7.95 -35.73 18.32
CA ARG A 354 -8.07 -37.09 17.75
C ARG A 354 -7.25 -38.13 18.53
N ALA A 355 -6.03 -37.78 18.93
CA ALA A 355 -5.19 -38.65 19.71
C ALA A 355 -5.78 -38.95 21.09
N ALA A 356 -6.26 -37.93 21.80
CA ALA A 356 -6.93 -38.11 23.09
C ALA A 356 -8.25 -38.90 22.96
N ALA A 357 -9.02 -38.66 21.89
CA ALA A 357 -10.25 -39.41 21.61
C ALA A 357 -9.96 -40.89 21.31
N ALA A 358 -8.88 -41.18 20.57
CA ALA A 358 -8.44 -42.56 20.32
C ALA A 358 -8.04 -43.28 21.63
N ALA A 359 -7.35 -42.59 22.55
CA ALA A 359 -7.01 -43.13 23.87
C ALA A 359 -8.29 -43.43 24.68
N ALA A 360 -9.24 -42.51 24.72
CA ALA A 360 -10.52 -42.68 25.40
C ALA A 360 -11.35 -43.84 24.80
N TRP A 361 -11.33 -43.97 23.47
CA TRP A 361 -12.00 -45.05 22.78
C TRP A 361 -11.38 -46.41 23.17
N SER A 362 -10.06 -46.49 23.19
CA SER A 362 -9.34 -47.74 23.55
C SER A 362 -9.61 -48.19 24.98
N ASP A 363 -9.75 -47.25 25.92
CA ASP A 363 -9.87 -47.51 27.35
C ASP A 363 -11.34 -47.58 27.84
N LEU A 364 -12.16 -46.63 27.41
CA LEU A 364 -13.55 -46.53 27.87
C LEU A 364 -14.60 -46.88 26.81
N GLY A 365 -14.20 -47.14 25.57
CA GLY A 365 -15.12 -47.37 24.47
C GLY A 365 -15.95 -46.16 24.07
N VAL A 366 -15.47 -44.95 24.37
CA VAL A 366 -16.21 -43.70 24.16
C VAL A 366 -15.53 -42.82 23.10
N ASP A 367 -16.29 -42.44 22.07
CA ASP A 367 -15.82 -41.49 21.06
C ASP A 367 -15.99 -40.02 21.55
N LEU A 368 -14.87 -39.42 21.96
CA LEU A 368 -14.81 -38.06 22.42
C LEU A 368 -14.69 -37.04 21.26
N GLU A 369 -14.27 -37.45 20.07
CA GLU A 369 -13.88 -36.49 19.00
C GLU A 369 -15.02 -35.55 18.59
N PRO A 370 -16.28 -36.01 18.38
CA PRO A 370 -17.36 -35.11 18.00
C PRO A 370 -17.64 -33.99 19.02
N GLU A 371 -17.61 -34.33 20.32
CA GLU A 371 -17.88 -33.37 21.38
C GLU A 371 -16.70 -32.42 21.59
N LEU A 372 -15.47 -32.87 21.52
CA LEU A 372 -14.27 -32.04 21.56
C LEU A 372 -14.26 -31.05 20.41
N ARG A 373 -14.57 -31.50 19.20
CA ARG A 373 -14.66 -30.65 18.00
C ARG A 373 -15.77 -29.61 18.15
N ARG A 374 -16.94 -29.99 18.65
CA ARG A 374 -18.06 -29.08 18.88
C ARG A 374 -17.68 -27.97 19.87
N ARG A 375 -17.05 -28.34 21.00
CA ARG A 375 -16.63 -27.41 22.05
C ARG A 375 -15.54 -26.45 21.54
N PHE A 376 -14.56 -26.99 20.85
CA PHE A 376 -13.50 -26.18 20.25
C PHE A 376 -14.04 -25.18 19.23
N ALA A 377 -14.96 -25.61 18.35
CA ALA A 377 -15.63 -24.74 17.39
C ALA A 377 -16.49 -23.65 18.06
N ALA A 378 -17.06 -23.93 19.25
CA ALA A 378 -17.79 -22.96 20.07
C ALA A 378 -16.86 -22.01 20.85
N GLY A 379 -15.55 -22.02 20.62
CA GLY A 379 -14.57 -21.15 21.28
C GLY A 379 -14.22 -21.56 22.70
N GLN A 380 -14.65 -22.73 23.18
CA GLN A 380 -14.29 -23.21 24.52
C GLN A 380 -12.81 -23.59 24.55
N ARG A 381 -12.12 -23.18 25.61
CA ARG A 381 -10.71 -23.48 25.90
C ARG A 381 -10.59 -23.91 27.36
N GLY A 382 -9.61 -24.75 27.66
CA GLY A 382 -9.46 -25.32 29.00
C GLY A 382 -10.52 -26.39 29.36
N ASP A 383 -10.18 -27.31 30.23
CA ASP A 383 -11.02 -28.41 30.75
C ASP A 383 -11.95 -29.15 29.74
N LEU A 384 -11.53 -29.21 28.47
CA LEU A 384 -12.35 -29.79 27.40
C LEU A 384 -12.59 -31.26 27.58
N PHE A 385 -11.60 -32.02 28.07
CA PHE A 385 -11.70 -33.46 28.23
C PHE A 385 -12.68 -33.85 29.32
N THR A 386 -12.52 -33.32 30.54
CA THR A 386 -13.44 -33.54 31.65
C THR A 386 -14.86 -33.15 31.29
N ALA A 387 -15.02 -31.97 30.69
CA ALA A 387 -16.34 -31.47 30.30
C ALA A 387 -16.99 -32.32 29.21
N SER A 388 -16.21 -32.93 28.31
CA SER A 388 -16.71 -33.81 27.25
C SER A 388 -17.13 -35.17 27.82
N LEU A 389 -16.31 -35.79 28.67
CA LEU A 389 -16.64 -37.04 29.35
C LEU A 389 -17.93 -36.91 30.18
N ARG A 390 -18.05 -35.86 31.00
CA ARG A 390 -19.26 -35.56 31.77
C ARG A 390 -20.50 -35.36 30.92
N LYS A 391 -20.35 -34.67 29.78
CA LYS A 391 -21.47 -34.43 28.85
C LYS A 391 -21.98 -35.74 28.22
N LEU A 392 -21.08 -36.70 28.00
CA LEU A 392 -21.41 -38.01 27.46
C LEU A 392 -21.89 -39.01 28.53
N GLY A 393 -21.95 -38.58 29.81
CA GLY A 393 -22.40 -39.44 30.90
C GLY A 393 -21.44 -40.57 31.24
N VAL A 394 -20.16 -40.36 31.03
CA VAL A 394 -19.11 -41.37 31.23
C VAL A 394 -18.50 -41.20 32.62
N ASP A 395 -18.51 -42.26 33.40
CA ASP A 395 -17.76 -42.34 34.66
C ASP A 395 -16.29 -42.68 34.37
N PHE A 396 -15.38 -41.93 34.98
CA PHE A 396 -13.94 -42.13 34.83
C PHE A 396 -13.23 -41.94 36.17
N PRO A 397 -12.09 -42.64 36.41
CA PRO A 397 -11.38 -42.53 37.69
C PRO A 397 -10.74 -41.15 37.88
N PRO A 398 -10.51 -40.74 39.13
CA PRO A 398 -9.71 -39.55 39.42
C PRO A 398 -8.33 -39.63 38.78
N GLY A 399 -7.84 -38.53 38.19
CA GLY A 399 -6.56 -38.49 37.49
C GLY A 399 -6.60 -38.96 36.04
N TYR A 400 -7.69 -39.54 35.57
CA TYR A 400 -7.79 -40.13 34.22
C TYR A 400 -7.44 -39.13 33.10
N VAL A 401 -7.93 -37.89 33.23
CA VAL A 401 -7.66 -36.84 32.23
C VAL A 401 -6.19 -36.46 32.25
N GLU A 402 -5.63 -36.24 33.41
CA GLU A 402 -4.26 -35.78 33.63
C GLU A 402 -3.22 -36.88 33.29
N GLU A 403 -3.54 -38.15 33.55
CA GLU A 403 -2.62 -39.25 33.39
C GLU A 403 -2.71 -39.94 32.02
N LEU A 404 -3.85 -39.86 31.32
CA LEU A 404 -4.06 -40.48 30.03
C LEU A 404 -4.34 -39.52 28.90
N LEU A 405 -5.39 -38.68 29.03
CA LEU A 405 -5.84 -37.87 27.89
C LEU A 405 -4.93 -36.66 27.61
N VAL A 406 -4.41 -35.99 28.64
CA VAL A 406 -3.47 -34.89 28.49
C VAL A 406 -2.13 -35.34 27.92
N PRO A 407 -1.51 -36.45 28.38
CA PRO A 407 -0.34 -37.02 27.70
C PRO A 407 -0.64 -37.44 26.26
N ALA A 408 -1.72 -38.15 26.00
CA ALA A 408 -2.11 -38.53 24.63
C ALA A 408 -2.26 -37.30 23.71
N TYR A 409 -2.82 -36.19 24.24
CA TYR A 409 -2.92 -34.94 23.53
C TYR A 409 -1.55 -34.28 23.29
N ARG A 410 -0.64 -34.29 24.25
CA ARG A 410 0.64 -33.57 24.20
C ARG A 410 1.73 -34.30 23.46
N GLU A 411 1.76 -35.63 23.58
CA GLU A 411 2.86 -36.48 23.12
C GLU A 411 2.55 -37.16 21.77
N HIS A 412 1.38 -36.89 21.18
CA HIS A 412 1.05 -37.47 19.90
C HIS A 412 1.98 -36.93 18.79
N ARG A 413 2.11 -37.68 17.72
CA ARG A 413 2.74 -37.19 16.49
C ARG A 413 1.77 -36.23 15.80
N PRO A 414 2.06 -34.91 15.69
CA PRO A 414 1.14 -33.95 15.14
C PRO A 414 0.89 -34.15 13.64
N ASP A 415 -0.38 -34.12 13.24
CA ASP A 415 -0.79 -34.05 11.83
C ASP A 415 -1.03 -32.57 11.46
N ILE A 416 0.05 -31.85 11.19
CA ILE A 416 0.08 -30.43 10.90
C ILE A 416 0.91 -30.14 9.65
N ARG A 417 0.60 -29.04 8.97
CA ARG A 417 1.34 -28.63 7.78
C ARG A 417 1.62 -27.13 7.83
N PRO A 418 2.78 -26.70 7.30
CA PRO A 418 3.07 -25.28 7.18
C PRO A 418 2.03 -24.58 6.30
N PHE A 419 1.83 -23.28 6.54
CA PHE A 419 1.14 -22.43 5.57
C PHE A 419 1.89 -22.43 4.23
N LEU A 420 1.16 -22.24 3.13
CA LEU A 420 1.76 -22.25 1.79
C LEU A 420 2.84 -21.18 1.62
N ASP A 421 2.67 -20.04 2.25
CA ASP A 421 3.61 -18.93 2.20
C ASP A 421 4.84 -19.10 3.11
N ALA A 422 4.90 -20.16 3.93
CA ALA A 422 6.13 -20.53 4.63
C ALA A 422 7.25 -20.98 3.67
N ALA A 423 6.92 -21.29 2.41
CA ALA A 423 7.90 -21.52 1.35
C ALA A 423 8.88 -20.33 1.16
N VAL A 424 8.49 -19.13 1.57
CA VAL A 424 9.32 -17.92 1.56
C VAL A 424 10.63 -18.08 2.35
N LEU A 425 10.68 -18.93 3.37
CA LEU A 425 11.88 -19.18 4.17
C LEU A 425 13.08 -19.61 3.29
N GLY A 426 12.82 -20.44 2.27
CA GLY A 426 13.85 -20.84 1.31
C GLY A 426 14.43 -19.67 0.52
N GLU A 427 13.58 -18.76 0.06
CA GLU A 427 14.00 -17.58 -0.69
C GLU A 427 14.73 -16.56 0.20
N LEU A 428 14.27 -16.37 1.43
CA LEU A 428 14.95 -15.49 2.40
C LEU A 428 16.38 -15.97 2.70
N ARG A 429 16.59 -17.29 2.82
CA ARG A 429 17.95 -17.86 2.95
C ARG A 429 18.81 -17.63 1.71
N GLN A 430 18.25 -17.83 0.51
CA GLN A 430 18.98 -17.56 -0.74
C GLN A 430 19.39 -16.10 -0.87
N ARG A 431 18.65 -15.18 -0.25
CA ARG A 431 19.00 -13.74 -0.18
C ARG A 431 20.03 -13.42 0.91
N GLY A 432 20.52 -14.42 1.64
CA GLY A 432 21.57 -14.27 2.65
C GLY A 432 21.08 -13.89 4.04
N HIS A 433 19.77 -14.03 4.32
CA HIS A 433 19.26 -13.82 5.67
C HIS A 433 19.55 -15.03 6.57
N LEU A 434 19.85 -14.74 7.84
CA LEU A 434 19.85 -15.74 8.92
C LEU A 434 18.42 -15.90 9.43
N ILE A 435 17.98 -17.15 9.65
CA ILE A 435 16.61 -17.45 10.04
C ILE A 435 16.61 -18.23 11.35
N ALA A 436 15.88 -17.72 12.35
CA ALA A 436 15.74 -18.38 13.64
C ALA A 436 14.28 -18.59 14.03
N LEU A 437 14.03 -19.64 14.81
CA LEU A 437 12.74 -19.88 15.48
C LEU A 437 12.85 -19.51 16.95
N LEU A 438 11.80 -18.84 17.46
CA LEU A 438 11.61 -18.60 18.88
C LEU A 438 10.18 -18.98 19.27
N SER A 439 10.00 -20.08 19.99
CA SER A 439 8.67 -20.60 20.32
C SER A 439 8.49 -20.85 21.82
N ASP A 440 7.32 -20.44 22.33
CA ASP A 440 6.88 -20.67 23.70
C ASP A 440 6.08 -21.97 23.82
N GLY A 441 6.05 -22.50 25.03
CA GLY A 441 5.29 -23.68 25.39
C GLY A 441 6.22 -24.81 25.85
N TRP A 442 5.65 -25.93 26.31
CA TRP A 442 6.42 -27.07 26.75
C TRP A 442 7.39 -27.54 25.66
N ALA A 443 8.68 -27.51 25.95
CA ALA A 443 9.74 -27.77 24.96
C ALA A 443 9.54 -29.06 24.18
N ALA A 444 9.15 -30.16 24.87
CA ALA A 444 8.88 -31.43 24.23
C ALA A 444 7.75 -31.32 23.17
N VAL A 445 6.68 -30.61 23.48
CA VAL A 445 5.54 -30.40 22.55
C VAL A 445 5.95 -29.55 21.37
N GLN A 446 6.66 -28.45 21.61
CA GLN A 446 7.09 -27.56 20.54
C GLN A 446 8.10 -28.21 19.60
N ARG A 447 8.93 -29.11 20.13
CA ARG A 447 9.85 -29.91 19.33
C ARG A 447 9.10 -30.89 18.40
N LEU A 448 8.09 -31.59 18.91
CA LEU A 448 7.24 -32.46 18.08
C LEU A 448 6.52 -31.70 16.97
N LYS A 449 6.00 -30.49 17.26
CA LYS A 449 5.38 -29.61 16.24
C LYS A 449 6.40 -29.21 15.17
N PHE A 450 7.57 -28.73 15.59
CA PHE A 450 8.62 -28.28 14.67
C PHE A 450 9.12 -29.40 13.76
N GLU A 451 9.31 -30.60 14.31
CA GLU A 451 9.69 -31.81 13.56
C GLU A 451 8.59 -32.18 12.54
N ALA A 452 7.31 -32.14 12.95
CA ALA A 452 6.18 -32.48 12.08
C ALA A 452 6.02 -31.50 10.91
N LEU A 453 6.37 -30.21 11.10
CA LEU A 453 6.34 -29.21 10.06
C LEU A 453 7.41 -29.40 8.99
N GLY A 454 8.51 -30.12 9.29
CA GLY A 454 9.58 -30.36 8.33
C GLY A 454 10.37 -29.11 7.92
N LEU A 455 10.30 -28.04 8.71
CA LEU A 455 10.91 -26.75 8.38
C LEU A 455 12.37 -26.60 8.85
N ALA A 456 12.90 -27.58 9.60
CA ALA A 456 14.25 -27.54 10.16
C ALA A 456 15.37 -27.12 9.17
N PRO A 457 15.36 -27.56 7.88
CA PRO A 457 16.40 -27.17 6.93
C PRO A 457 16.47 -25.65 6.62
N PHE A 458 15.43 -24.90 6.96
CA PHE A 458 15.37 -23.46 6.71
C PHE A 458 15.88 -22.61 7.88
N PHE A 459 16.06 -23.20 9.06
CA PHE A 459 16.42 -22.47 10.27
C PHE A 459 17.90 -22.68 10.63
N ASP A 460 18.59 -21.58 10.93
CA ASP A 460 19.99 -21.59 11.38
C ASP A 460 20.10 -21.76 12.90
N ALA A 461 19.05 -21.38 13.65
CA ALA A 461 18.91 -21.64 15.09
C ALA A 461 17.44 -21.82 15.49
N VAL A 462 17.21 -22.62 16.52
CA VAL A 462 15.89 -22.87 17.12
C VAL A 462 16.01 -22.73 18.63
N VAL A 463 15.19 -21.87 19.22
CA VAL A 463 15.11 -21.68 20.67
C VAL A 463 13.68 -21.96 21.13
N PHE A 464 13.53 -22.92 22.00
CA PHE A 464 12.31 -23.15 22.77
C PHE A 464 12.51 -22.47 24.13
N THR A 465 11.71 -21.46 24.43
CA THR A 465 11.90 -20.62 25.63
C THR A 465 11.83 -21.40 26.93
N ASP A 466 11.06 -22.49 26.95
CA ASP A 466 10.94 -23.40 28.11
C ASP A 466 12.29 -24.02 28.53
N GLU A 467 13.23 -24.24 27.61
CA GLU A 467 14.56 -24.80 27.89
C GLU A 467 15.48 -23.79 28.58
N LEU A 468 15.20 -22.49 28.54
CA LEU A 468 16.03 -21.45 29.15
C LEU A 468 15.72 -21.23 30.65
N GLY A 469 14.48 -21.50 31.08
CA GLY A 469 14.10 -21.27 32.47
C GLY A 469 12.64 -21.65 32.76
N GLY A 470 12.10 -22.62 32.01
CA GLY A 470 10.71 -23.05 32.13
C GLY A 470 9.76 -21.87 31.77
N ARG A 471 8.60 -21.89 32.36
CA ARG A 471 7.54 -20.92 32.09
C ARG A 471 7.93 -19.45 32.36
N ALA A 472 8.92 -19.21 33.21
CA ALA A 472 9.40 -17.86 33.51
C ALA A 472 10.13 -17.21 32.31
N ALA A 473 10.74 -18.03 31.45
CA ALA A 473 11.43 -17.58 30.25
C ALA A 473 10.48 -17.42 29.01
N TRP A 474 9.20 -17.77 29.14
CA TRP A 474 8.26 -17.59 28.05
C TRP A 474 7.98 -16.10 27.80
N LYS A 475 7.68 -15.75 26.56
CA LYS A 475 7.32 -14.38 26.17
C LYS A 475 6.15 -13.87 27.07
N PRO A 476 6.22 -12.65 27.60
CA PRO A 476 7.05 -11.53 27.15
C PRO A 476 8.45 -11.43 27.79
N SER A 477 9.06 -12.53 28.32
CA SER A 477 10.45 -12.51 28.78
C SER A 477 11.41 -12.16 27.61
N PRO A 478 12.48 -11.40 27.86
CA PRO A 478 13.52 -11.14 26.86
C PRO A 478 14.47 -12.33 26.59
N ASP A 479 14.50 -13.34 27.49
CA ASP A 479 15.53 -14.38 27.55
C ASP A 479 15.75 -15.08 26.19
N GLY A 480 14.68 -15.46 25.50
CA GLY A 480 14.79 -16.14 24.21
C GLY A 480 15.36 -15.24 23.10
N PHE A 481 15.06 -13.96 23.12
CA PHE A 481 15.61 -12.99 22.16
C PHE A 481 17.09 -12.72 22.44
N GLU A 482 17.46 -12.54 23.70
CA GLU A 482 18.84 -12.34 24.12
C GLU A 482 19.70 -13.56 23.77
N GLU A 483 19.18 -14.79 23.95
CA GLU A 483 19.88 -16.01 23.56
C GLU A 483 20.12 -16.08 22.05
N LEU A 484 19.12 -15.75 21.22
CA LEU A 484 19.30 -15.71 19.76
C LEU A 484 20.31 -14.65 19.33
N LEU A 485 20.25 -13.46 19.91
CA LEU A 485 21.23 -12.41 19.62
C LEU A 485 22.64 -12.83 20.02
N ARG A 486 22.79 -13.57 21.13
CA ARG A 486 24.06 -14.15 21.58
C ARG A 486 24.57 -15.27 20.64
N ILE A 487 23.68 -16.19 20.19
CA ILE A 487 24.04 -17.25 19.25
C ILE A 487 24.63 -16.68 17.95
N PHE A 488 24.01 -15.62 17.43
CA PHE A 488 24.43 -15.03 16.17
C PHE A 488 25.45 -13.89 16.32
N GLU A 489 25.81 -13.53 17.55
CA GLU A 489 26.70 -12.39 17.86
C GLU A 489 26.26 -11.08 17.19
N LEU A 490 24.93 -10.82 17.16
CA LEU A 490 24.33 -9.68 16.49
C LEU A 490 23.70 -8.69 17.48
N PRO A 491 23.81 -7.38 17.23
CA PRO A 491 23.03 -6.40 17.99
C PRO A 491 21.53 -6.49 17.62
N ALA A 492 20.67 -6.14 18.57
CA ALA A 492 19.22 -6.17 18.40
C ALA A 492 18.74 -5.40 17.16
N SER A 493 19.41 -4.29 16.81
CA SER A 493 19.11 -3.50 15.60
C SER A 493 19.35 -4.25 14.27
N LYS A 494 19.94 -5.44 14.31
CA LYS A 494 20.15 -6.31 13.15
C LYS A 494 19.18 -7.49 13.10
N ALA A 495 18.14 -7.50 13.94
CA ALA A 495 17.15 -8.54 14.03
C ALA A 495 15.73 -8.01 13.86
N VAL A 496 14.87 -8.85 13.27
CA VAL A 496 13.44 -8.60 13.10
C VAL A 496 12.67 -9.79 13.64
N TYR A 497 11.66 -9.53 14.45
CA TYR A 497 10.78 -10.56 14.99
C TYR A 497 9.42 -10.58 14.30
N ILE A 498 8.98 -11.76 13.87
CA ILE A 498 7.73 -11.98 13.13
C ILE A 498 6.84 -12.93 13.94
N ALA A 499 5.64 -12.48 14.35
CA ALA A 499 4.68 -13.22 15.16
C ALA A 499 3.25 -12.71 14.96
N ASP A 500 2.27 -13.35 15.60
CA ASP A 500 0.84 -13.02 15.45
C ASP A 500 0.17 -12.44 16.72
N ASN A 501 0.68 -12.78 17.93
CA ASN A 501 -0.02 -12.51 19.18
C ASN A 501 0.41 -11.20 19.87
N PRO A 502 -0.43 -10.15 19.82
CA PRO A 502 -0.08 -8.84 20.37
C PRO A 502 -0.08 -8.76 21.90
N HIS A 503 -0.50 -9.81 22.62
CA HIS A 503 -0.50 -9.79 24.08
C HIS A 503 0.87 -10.10 24.70
N LYS A 504 1.75 -10.80 23.96
CA LYS A 504 3.03 -11.27 24.51
C LYS A 504 4.24 -11.05 23.59
N ASP A 505 4.04 -11.09 22.29
CA ASP A 505 5.12 -11.28 21.32
C ASP A 505 5.98 -10.02 21.09
N PHE A 506 5.43 -8.81 21.24
CA PHE A 506 6.12 -7.60 20.82
C PHE A 506 6.68 -6.75 21.97
N ILE A 507 6.39 -7.12 23.22
CA ILE A 507 6.85 -6.38 24.39
C ILE A 507 8.37 -6.45 24.53
N ALA A 508 8.95 -7.65 24.53
CA ALA A 508 10.39 -7.85 24.67
C ALA A 508 11.18 -7.35 23.44
N PRO A 509 10.80 -7.67 22.18
CA PRO A 509 11.49 -7.13 21.01
C PRO A 509 11.63 -5.61 21.04
N ARG A 510 10.56 -4.90 21.36
CA ARG A 510 10.58 -3.43 21.44
C ARG A 510 11.50 -2.91 22.53
N ARG A 511 11.50 -3.55 23.70
CA ARG A 511 12.40 -3.16 24.81
C ARG A 511 13.89 -3.37 24.47
N LEU A 512 14.17 -4.43 23.70
CA LEU A 512 15.52 -4.75 23.27
C LEU A 512 15.96 -3.97 22.02
N GLY A 513 15.03 -3.30 21.31
CA GLY A 513 15.34 -2.56 20.09
C GLY A 513 15.37 -3.41 18.83
N LEU A 514 14.72 -4.59 18.83
CA LEU A 514 14.44 -5.34 17.61
C LEU A 514 13.29 -4.67 16.85
N ALA A 515 13.36 -4.67 15.53
CA ALA A 515 12.18 -4.40 14.72
C ALA A 515 11.18 -5.56 14.83
N SER A 516 9.88 -5.27 14.70
CA SER A 516 8.84 -6.27 14.89
C SER A 516 7.71 -6.16 13.86
N LEU A 517 7.27 -7.32 13.38
CA LEU A 517 6.21 -7.50 12.38
C LEU A 517 5.11 -8.37 12.96
N ARG A 518 3.89 -7.85 12.96
CA ARG A 518 2.72 -8.65 13.30
C ARG A 518 2.10 -9.24 12.04
N LEU A 519 2.05 -10.56 11.99
CA LEU A 519 1.35 -11.30 10.95
C LEU A 519 -0.13 -11.43 11.32
N ILE A 520 -1.02 -10.87 10.49
CA ILE A 520 -2.46 -10.93 10.69
C ILE A 520 -3.07 -11.84 9.61
N ARG A 521 -3.34 -13.09 9.98
CA ARG A 521 -3.94 -14.05 9.06
C ARG A 521 -5.47 -14.03 9.14
N PRO A 522 -6.18 -14.06 8.00
CA PRO A 522 -7.62 -14.25 8.01
C PRO A 522 -8.02 -15.55 8.74
N GLY A 523 -8.83 -15.43 9.78
CA GLY A 523 -9.28 -16.58 10.58
C GLY A 523 -8.30 -17.05 11.66
N GLY A 524 -7.11 -16.46 11.79
CA GLY A 524 -6.19 -16.72 12.90
C GLY A 524 -6.77 -16.30 14.25
N GLU A 525 -6.36 -16.97 15.33
CA GLU A 525 -6.94 -16.74 16.68
C GLU A 525 -6.75 -15.30 17.13
N HIS A 526 -5.62 -14.68 16.81
CA HIS A 526 -5.29 -13.31 17.20
C HIS A 526 -5.57 -12.25 16.12
N ALA A 527 -6.19 -12.60 14.99
CA ALA A 527 -6.40 -11.67 13.86
C ALA A 527 -7.20 -10.41 14.24
N LYS A 528 -8.15 -10.53 15.17
CA LYS A 528 -9.02 -9.42 15.62
C LYS A 528 -8.59 -8.84 16.98
N VAL A 529 -7.53 -9.36 17.56
CA VAL A 529 -7.07 -8.94 18.89
C VAL A 529 -6.38 -7.58 18.76
N ILE A 530 -6.71 -6.67 19.67
CA ILE A 530 -6.05 -5.37 19.80
C ILE A 530 -5.04 -5.47 20.96
N ALA A 531 -3.83 -4.98 20.75
CA ALA A 531 -2.82 -4.93 21.80
C ALA A 531 -3.34 -4.11 23.01
N PRO A 532 -3.06 -4.52 24.25
CA PRO A 532 -3.49 -3.80 25.44
C PRO A 532 -3.02 -2.34 25.46
N ARG A 533 -1.83 -2.09 24.96
CA ARG A 533 -1.28 -0.75 24.75
C ARG A 533 -0.62 -0.71 23.37
N ARG A 534 -0.72 0.42 22.68
CA ARG A 534 -0.07 0.63 21.36
C ARG A 534 1.43 0.40 21.43
N ALA A 535 2.07 0.73 22.54
CA ALA A 535 3.49 0.50 22.76
C ALA A 535 3.86 -1.00 22.84
N ASP A 536 2.90 -1.87 23.06
CA ASP A 536 3.08 -3.32 23.18
C ASP A 536 2.75 -4.07 21.86
N ASP A 537 2.28 -3.36 20.81
CA ASP A 537 2.05 -3.94 19.47
C ASP A 537 3.33 -3.85 18.59
N ALA A 538 3.35 -4.64 17.52
CA ALA A 538 4.42 -4.58 16.53
C ALA A 538 4.49 -3.21 15.84
N GLU A 539 5.66 -2.89 15.33
CA GLU A 539 5.88 -1.65 14.57
C GLU A 539 5.17 -1.70 13.22
N PHE A 540 5.11 -2.88 12.61
CA PHE A 540 4.54 -3.08 11.29
C PHE A 540 3.58 -4.27 11.28
N ARG A 541 2.73 -4.34 10.25
CA ARG A 541 1.76 -5.41 10.05
C ARG A 541 1.88 -5.98 8.65
N ILE A 542 1.80 -7.31 8.55
CA ILE A 542 1.76 -8.07 7.30
C ILE A 542 0.59 -9.05 7.34
N HIS A 543 0.10 -9.46 6.19
CA HIS A 543 -1.00 -10.43 6.07
C HIS A 543 -0.55 -11.76 5.48
N SER A 544 0.68 -11.81 4.96
CA SER A 544 1.32 -13.01 4.41
C SER A 544 2.81 -12.93 4.64
N LEU A 545 3.46 -14.09 4.85
CA LEU A 545 4.92 -14.18 4.90
C LEU A 545 5.57 -13.84 3.56
N SER A 546 4.86 -13.97 2.44
CA SER A 546 5.35 -13.54 1.12
C SER A 546 5.67 -12.05 1.06
N GLU A 547 5.03 -11.22 1.88
CA GLU A 547 5.33 -9.79 1.98
C GLU A 547 6.73 -9.50 2.51
N LEU A 548 7.38 -10.47 3.16
CA LEU A 548 8.79 -10.35 3.58
C LEU A 548 9.75 -10.27 2.38
N ILE A 549 9.39 -10.84 1.24
CA ILE A 549 10.17 -10.77 0.00
C ILE A 549 9.88 -9.46 -0.75
N GLU A 550 8.61 -9.00 -0.72
CA GLU A 550 8.10 -7.98 -1.60
C GLU A 550 8.45 -6.54 -1.21
N SER A 551 9.08 -6.27 -0.06
CA SER A 551 9.53 -4.88 0.23
C SER A 551 9.60 -4.43 1.69
N GLN A 552 8.99 -5.11 2.63
CA GLN A 552 8.83 -4.53 3.98
C GLN A 552 10.07 -4.73 4.86
N VAL A 553 10.81 -5.80 4.65
CA VAL A 553 12.00 -6.14 5.44
C VAL A 553 13.15 -5.14 5.18
N GLU A 554 13.25 -4.61 3.97
CA GLU A 554 14.22 -3.56 3.63
C GLU A 554 13.90 -2.20 4.28
N ARG A 555 12.62 -1.97 4.60
CA ARG A 555 12.16 -0.75 5.27
C ARG A 555 12.25 -0.78 6.79
N LEU A 556 12.45 -1.97 7.36
CA LEU A 556 12.48 -2.17 8.81
C LEU A 556 13.78 -1.77 9.48
N LYS A 557 14.78 -1.38 8.68
CA LYS A 557 16.08 -0.91 9.16
C LYS A 557 16.32 0.53 8.73
N GLY A 558 15.52 1.40 9.23
CA GLY A 558 15.84 2.81 9.13
C GLY A 558 16.13 3.37 10.48
#